data_49e5be745b5e98c8c97dbac0fc1cf398
#
_entry.id   49e5be745b5e98c8c97dbac0fc1cf398
#
_cell.length_a   1.000
_cell.length_b   1.000
_cell.length_c   1.000
_cell.angle_alpha   90.00
_cell.angle_beta   90.00
_cell.angle_gamma   90.00
#
_symmetry.space_group_name_H-M   'P 1'
#
loop_
_entity.id
_entity.type
_entity.pdbx_description
1 polymer ?
#
loop_
_entity_poly.entity_id
_entity_poly.type
_entity_poly.pdbx_seq_one_letter_code
_entity_poly.pdbx_strand_id
1 'polypeptide(L)'
;MQIPGSFVWIQGGSFQMGSPESEAWRSDDETQHTVTVSGYYMSKYELTQKEYEEVMGSNPSNFKGEHLPVENVSWLDAVAYCNARSERDGLTPVYTIDGQTVSWDRSANGYRLPTEAEWEYACRAGTDTPFYMESSPSAEDANYYGHYPYEIEDHYFSQGNLEVKPGVYRQTTVSVDSFSENPYGLYNMHGNVSEWVWDYYGAYPTDAQTDPSGPASGTLRVYRGGGWNDFAKNMRSAYRATLEQNKGSFNLGIRLVLNAEPGSGSVSGTGEQTASADGNGRILIAYFSWGGNTRGIAEEIRRQTGADLFEITMVNPYSSDYNTVLDEAQRDQNAQARPELAAHIENMDEYDIVMLGYPNWWASIPMPVASFLEEYDFSGKTILPFCSHGGGRFGQSLTAIAKLAPNAAMGEALSIHYSGGSTLSGDVTDWLRSNGI
;
A
#
# COMPACT_ATOMS: atom_id res chain seq x y z
N MET A 1 8.88 -1.36 -17.43
CA MET A 1 9.52 -0.64 -16.31
C MET A 1 9.66 -1.61 -15.16
N GLN A 2 10.82 -1.69 -14.52
CA GLN A 2 11.00 -2.51 -13.32
C GLN A 2 10.60 -1.66 -12.11
N ILE A 3 9.57 -2.06 -11.38
CA ILE A 3 9.13 -1.36 -10.15
C ILE A 3 10.09 -1.71 -9.02
N PRO A 4 10.64 -0.73 -8.28
CA PRO A 4 11.50 -1.01 -7.13
C PRO A 4 10.75 -1.80 -6.06
N GLY A 5 11.43 -2.74 -5.39
CA GLY A 5 10.83 -3.56 -4.32
C GLY A 5 10.37 -2.78 -3.08
N SER A 6 10.78 -1.50 -2.98
CA SER A 6 10.29 -0.56 -1.97
C SER A 6 8.95 0.10 -2.33
N PHE A 7 8.32 -0.26 -3.44
CA PHE A 7 7.01 0.24 -3.85
C PHE A 7 5.95 -0.85 -3.72
N VAL A 8 4.75 -0.44 -3.38
CA VAL A 8 3.55 -1.30 -3.32
C VAL A 8 2.49 -0.75 -4.28
N TRP A 9 1.76 -1.65 -4.94
CA TRP A 9 0.62 -1.30 -5.76
C TRP A 9 -0.56 -0.92 -4.87
N ILE A 10 -1.08 0.28 -5.05
CA ILE A 10 -2.32 0.74 -4.44
C ILE A 10 -3.42 0.56 -5.47
N GLN A 11 -4.32 -0.39 -5.20
CA GLN A 11 -5.47 -0.63 -6.06
C GLN A 11 -6.39 0.59 -6.04
N GLY A 12 -6.68 1.16 -7.19
CA GLY A 12 -7.62 2.28 -7.30
C GLY A 12 -9.00 1.94 -6.75
N GLY A 13 -9.73 2.97 -6.37
CA GLY A 13 -11.06 2.80 -5.78
C GLY A 13 -11.70 4.13 -5.40
N SER A 14 -12.93 4.07 -4.87
CA SER A 14 -13.66 5.24 -4.42
C SER A 14 -13.69 5.30 -2.90
N PHE A 15 -13.55 6.49 -2.34
CA PHE A 15 -13.60 6.73 -0.89
C PHE A 15 -14.24 8.10 -0.57
N GLN A 16 -14.51 8.34 0.70
CA GLN A 16 -14.90 9.64 1.20
C GLN A 16 -13.65 10.40 1.65
N MET A 17 -13.20 11.36 0.84
CA MET A 17 -12.08 12.24 1.15
C MET A 17 -12.54 13.37 2.07
N GLY A 18 -11.71 13.76 3.04
CA GLY A 18 -12.08 14.70 4.08
C GLY A 18 -12.66 14.01 5.30
N SER A 19 -13.26 14.76 6.24
CA SER A 19 -13.77 14.25 7.49
C SER A 19 -15.24 14.60 7.72
N PRO A 20 -16.03 13.70 8.38
CA PRO A 20 -17.41 14.00 8.75
C PRO A 20 -17.44 15.13 9.81
N GLU A 21 -18.55 15.85 9.87
CA GLU A 21 -18.73 16.94 10.84
C GLU A 21 -18.60 16.50 12.31
N SER A 22 -18.81 15.22 12.57
CA SER A 22 -18.66 14.61 13.90
C SER A 22 -17.22 14.26 14.28
N GLU A 23 -16.27 14.32 13.36
CA GLU A 23 -14.88 13.96 13.66
C GLU A 23 -14.25 14.99 14.61
N ALA A 24 -13.66 14.51 15.70
CA ALA A 24 -12.96 15.36 16.64
C ALA A 24 -11.77 16.06 15.97
N TRP A 25 -11.54 17.34 16.30
CA TRP A 25 -10.45 18.16 15.74
C TRP A 25 -10.55 18.47 14.24
N ARG A 26 -11.68 18.19 13.62
CA ARG A 26 -11.93 18.51 12.22
C ARG A 26 -11.71 20.00 11.95
N SER A 27 -11.06 20.31 10.82
CA SER A 27 -10.94 21.67 10.29
C SER A 27 -12.02 21.96 9.23
N ASP A 28 -12.36 23.22 9.03
CA ASP A 28 -13.42 23.62 8.09
C ASP A 28 -13.06 23.34 6.61
N ASP A 29 -11.80 23.13 6.31
CA ASP A 29 -11.29 22.84 4.97
C ASP A 29 -11.24 21.33 4.63
N GLU A 30 -11.73 20.48 5.52
CA GLU A 30 -11.82 19.03 5.36
C GLU A 30 -13.22 18.60 4.88
N THR A 31 -13.89 19.38 4.03
CA THR A 31 -15.22 19.07 3.51
C THR A 31 -15.27 17.69 2.86
N GLN A 32 -16.13 16.81 3.40
CA GLN A 32 -16.23 15.43 2.92
C GLN A 32 -16.89 15.36 1.54
N HIS A 33 -16.30 14.63 0.64
CA HIS A 33 -16.80 14.40 -0.72
C HIS A 33 -16.30 13.08 -1.28
N THR A 34 -17.00 12.53 -2.27
CA THR A 34 -16.60 11.27 -2.91
C THR A 34 -15.45 11.50 -3.88
N VAL A 35 -14.38 10.73 -3.75
CA VAL A 35 -13.25 10.73 -4.69
C VAL A 35 -13.00 9.30 -5.18
N THR A 36 -12.76 9.17 -6.49
CA THR A 36 -12.26 7.94 -7.10
C THR A 36 -10.82 8.18 -7.54
N VAL A 37 -9.90 7.31 -7.16
CA VAL A 37 -8.50 7.33 -7.59
C VAL A 37 -8.22 6.11 -8.46
N SER A 38 -7.47 6.30 -9.54
CA SER A 38 -6.90 5.21 -10.34
C SER A 38 -5.81 4.50 -9.56
N GLY A 39 -5.46 3.26 -9.96
CA GLY A 39 -4.37 2.53 -9.31
C GLY A 39 -2.99 3.14 -9.60
N TYR A 40 -2.07 3.04 -8.64
CA TYR A 40 -0.70 3.58 -8.73
C TYR A 40 0.25 2.81 -7.82
N TYR A 41 1.55 2.91 -8.08
CA TYR A 41 2.56 2.44 -7.14
C TYR A 41 2.96 3.55 -6.19
N MET A 42 3.00 3.27 -4.87
CA MET A 42 3.49 4.19 -3.85
C MET A 42 4.68 3.58 -3.10
N SER A 43 5.67 4.40 -2.78
CA SER A 43 6.77 3.97 -1.92
C SER A 43 6.25 3.54 -0.55
N LYS A 44 6.67 2.35 -0.09
CA LYS A 44 6.33 1.83 1.25
C LYS A 44 6.75 2.79 2.35
N TYR A 45 7.85 3.47 2.13
CA TYR A 45 8.52 4.32 3.10
C TYR A 45 8.56 5.77 2.65
N GLU A 46 8.67 6.67 3.60
CA GLU A 46 9.19 8.02 3.36
C GLU A 46 10.55 7.91 2.66
N LEU A 47 10.89 8.86 1.80
CA LEU A 47 12.19 8.87 1.12
C LEU A 47 13.33 9.01 2.13
N THR A 48 14.28 8.07 2.11
CA THR A 48 15.42 8.07 3.03
C THR A 48 16.46 9.14 2.67
N GLN A 49 17.22 9.58 3.66
CA GLN A 49 18.34 10.51 3.46
C GLN A 49 19.40 9.90 2.54
N LYS A 50 19.65 8.61 2.63
CA LYS A 50 20.57 7.90 1.75
C LYS A 50 20.14 7.98 0.29
N GLU A 51 18.89 7.65 -0.02
CA GLU A 51 18.35 7.70 -1.38
C GLU A 51 18.38 9.12 -1.93
N TYR A 52 18.03 10.11 -1.09
CA TYR A 52 18.08 11.51 -1.49
C TYR A 52 19.51 11.97 -1.83
N GLU A 53 20.47 11.69 -0.95
CA GLU A 53 21.86 12.06 -1.13
C GLU A 53 22.50 11.36 -2.34
N GLU A 54 22.18 10.10 -2.59
CA GLU A 54 22.65 9.34 -3.77
C GLU A 54 22.20 9.95 -5.10
N VAL A 55 21.06 10.63 -5.14
CA VAL A 55 20.49 11.25 -6.35
C VAL A 55 20.91 12.71 -6.45
N MET A 56 20.79 13.48 -5.34
CA MET A 56 20.99 14.93 -5.34
C MET A 56 22.39 15.37 -4.96
N GLY A 57 23.23 14.43 -4.47
CA GLY A 57 24.62 14.71 -4.07
C GLY A 57 24.77 15.49 -2.75
N SER A 58 23.68 15.75 -2.03
CA SER A 58 23.69 16.44 -0.75
C SER A 58 22.52 16.01 0.13
N ASN A 59 22.66 16.16 1.45
CA ASN A 59 21.62 15.82 2.42
C ASN A 59 21.26 17.09 3.25
N PRO A 60 20.09 17.71 3.02
CA PRO A 60 19.66 18.92 3.71
C PRO A 60 19.12 18.70 5.11
N SER A 61 18.85 17.46 5.50
CA SER A 61 18.15 17.09 6.74
C SER A 61 18.84 17.65 7.97
N ASN A 62 18.06 18.02 8.97
CA ASN A 62 18.53 18.48 10.27
C ASN A 62 19.03 17.30 11.11
N PHE A 63 18.25 16.22 11.20
CA PHE A 63 18.67 14.97 11.83
C PHE A 63 19.46 14.15 10.83
N LYS A 64 20.49 13.41 11.26
CA LYS A 64 21.37 12.68 10.36
C LYS A 64 21.31 11.18 10.60
N GLY A 65 21.07 10.42 9.54
CA GLY A 65 21.08 8.96 9.52
C GLY A 65 20.59 8.39 8.18
N GLU A 66 21.28 7.38 7.66
CA GLU A 66 21.01 6.82 6.33
C GLU A 66 19.58 6.33 6.14
N HIS A 67 18.98 5.73 7.21
CA HIS A 67 17.63 5.18 7.22
C HIS A 67 16.57 6.14 7.78
N LEU A 68 16.96 7.36 8.17
CA LEU A 68 16.00 8.39 8.54
C LEU A 68 15.34 8.98 7.29
N PRO A 69 14.10 9.49 7.38
CA PRO A 69 13.49 10.20 6.27
C PRO A 69 14.29 11.47 5.95
N VAL A 70 14.39 11.82 4.69
CA VAL A 70 14.88 13.15 4.32
C VAL A 70 13.87 14.19 4.77
N GLU A 71 14.33 15.27 5.37
CA GLU A 71 13.52 16.40 5.78
C GLU A 71 14.24 17.72 5.45
N ASN A 72 13.60 18.85 5.68
CA ASN A 72 14.10 20.17 5.35
C ASN A 72 14.27 20.36 3.82
N VAL A 73 13.40 19.74 3.06
CA VAL A 73 13.27 19.84 1.61
C VAL A 73 12.05 20.68 1.25
N SER A 74 12.20 21.54 0.27
CA SER A 74 11.07 22.30 -0.29
C SER A 74 10.28 21.45 -1.27
N TRP A 75 9.07 21.88 -1.65
CA TRP A 75 8.29 21.22 -2.70
C TRP A 75 9.03 21.26 -4.05
N LEU A 76 9.77 22.35 -4.33
CA LEU A 76 10.60 22.45 -5.54
C LEU A 76 11.77 21.45 -5.51
N ASP A 77 12.40 21.22 -4.35
CA ASP A 77 13.42 20.17 -4.20
C ASP A 77 12.81 18.79 -4.41
N ALA A 78 11.58 18.56 -3.92
CA ALA A 78 10.89 17.29 -4.07
C ALA A 78 10.57 16.95 -5.54
N VAL A 79 10.07 17.90 -6.33
CA VAL A 79 9.81 17.67 -7.76
C VAL A 79 11.10 17.55 -8.57
N ALA A 80 12.16 18.28 -8.19
CA ALA A 80 13.48 18.13 -8.78
C ALA A 80 14.08 16.75 -8.50
N TYR A 81 13.93 16.25 -7.28
CA TYR A 81 14.32 14.89 -6.93
C TYR A 81 13.58 13.85 -7.78
N CYS A 82 12.26 13.98 -7.93
CA CYS A 82 11.46 13.06 -8.76
C CYS A 82 12.03 12.97 -10.19
N ASN A 83 12.37 14.10 -10.79
CA ASN A 83 12.95 14.12 -12.13
C ASN A 83 14.34 13.50 -12.17
N ALA A 84 15.25 13.89 -11.27
CA ALA A 84 16.60 13.36 -11.21
C ALA A 84 16.61 11.83 -10.95
N ARG A 85 15.73 11.34 -10.07
CA ARG A 85 15.55 9.91 -9.82
C ARG A 85 15.03 9.20 -11.08
N SER A 86 14.08 9.81 -11.80
CA SER A 86 13.55 9.26 -13.05
C SER A 86 14.63 9.10 -14.10
N GLU A 87 15.46 10.13 -14.33
CA GLU A 87 16.59 10.08 -15.27
C GLU A 87 17.60 9.02 -14.89
N ARG A 88 17.96 8.93 -13.59
CA ARG A 88 18.89 7.91 -13.07
C ARG A 88 18.38 6.49 -13.33
N ASP A 89 17.07 6.27 -13.16
CA ASP A 89 16.45 4.95 -13.32
C ASP A 89 15.96 4.68 -14.76
N GLY A 90 16.31 5.56 -15.73
CA GLY A 90 15.98 5.40 -17.16
C GLY A 90 14.50 5.63 -17.49
N LEU A 91 13.78 6.36 -16.62
CA LEU A 91 12.40 6.75 -16.82
C LEU A 91 12.29 8.16 -17.41
N THR A 92 11.15 8.48 -17.99
CA THR A 92 10.86 9.82 -18.49
C THR A 92 10.43 10.74 -17.35
N PRO A 93 11.16 11.83 -17.04
CA PRO A 93 10.75 12.80 -16.05
C PRO A 93 9.34 13.32 -16.28
N VAL A 94 8.55 13.45 -15.23
CA VAL A 94 7.14 13.86 -15.32
C VAL A 94 6.95 15.38 -15.17
N TYR A 95 7.94 16.08 -14.63
CA TYR A 95 7.83 17.52 -14.38
C TYR A 95 8.70 18.35 -15.32
N THR A 96 8.12 19.42 -15.86
CA THR A 96 8.88 20.52 -16.48
C THR A 96 8.97 21.64 -15.47
N ILE A 97 10.21 21.99 -15.07
CA ILE A 97 10.48 23.00 -14.03
C ILE A 97 11.08 24.25 -14.71
N ASP A 98 10.36 25.38 -14.63
CA ASP A 98 10.83 26.69 -15.10
C ASP A 98 10.76 27.70 -13.94
N GLY A 99 11.88 27.85 -13.24
CA GLY A 99 11.95 28.64 -12.02
C GLY A 99 11.00 28.10 -10.92
N GLN A 100 9.98 28.87 -10.61
CA GLN A 100 8.95 28.45 -9.64
C GLN A 100 7.69 27.89 -10.30
N THR A 101 7.64 27.83 -11.62
CA THR A 101 6.52 27.25 -12.37
C THR A 101 6.85 25.80 -12.68
N VAL A 102 5.97 24.89 -12.28
CA VAL A 102 6.12 23.48 -12.54
C VAL A 102 4.85 22.96 -13.23
N SER A 103 5.03 22.28 -14.35
CA SER A 103 3.97 21.56 -15.03
C SER A 103 4.21 20.06 -14.96
N TRP A 104 3.14 19.28 -15.02
CA TRP A 104 3.14 17.83 -14.91
C TRP A 104 2.62 17.19 -16.19
N ASP A 105 3.48 16.38 -16.83
CA ASP A 105 3.08 15.48 -17.91
C ASP A 105 2.58 14.16 -17.31
N ARG A 106 1.28 13.99 -17.30
CA ARG A 106 0.62 12.79 -16.75
C ARG A 106 0.86 11.52 -17.59
N SER A 107 1.33 11.66 -18.82
CA SER A 107 1.63 10.53 -19.72
C SER A 107 3.03 9.97 -19.52
N ALA A 108 3.93 10.71 -18.85
CA ALA A 108 5.28 10.27 -18.55
C ALA A 108 5.29 9.24 -17.42
N ASN A 109 6.28 8.33 -17.45
CA ASN A 109 6.37 7.18 -16.56
C ASN A 109 7.36 7.34 -15.40
N GLY A 110 7.83 8.54 -15.15
CA GLY A 110 8.78 8.83 -14.07
C GLY A 110 8.14 8.91 -12.68
N TYR A 111 9.00 9.07 -11.69
CA TYR A 111 8.61 9.30 -10.29
C TYR A 111 7.92 10.66 -10.16
N ARG A 112 6.97 10.72 -9.24
CA ARG A 112 6.23 11.92 -8.89
C ARG A 112 5.84 11.96 -7.40
N LEU A 113 5.35 13.10 -6.97
CA LEU A 113 4.62 13.22 -5.71
C LEU A 113 3.22 12.61 -5.85
N PRO A 114 2.64 12.06 -4.78
CA PRO A 114 1.21 11.70 -4.76
C PRO A 114 0.36 12.96 -4.95
N THR A 115 -0.83 12.84 -5.52
CA THR A 115 -1.86 13.86 -5.30
C THR A 115 -2.37 13.80 -3.86
N GLU A 116 -3.00 14.87 -3.39
CA GLU A 116 -3.57 14.90 -2.04
C GLU A 116 -4.59 13.76 -1.83
N ALA A 117 -5.39 13.48 -2.86
CA ALA A 117 -6.38 12.40 -2.86
C ALA A 117 -5.73 11.00 -2.83
N GLU A 118 -4.69 10.78 -3.60
CA GLU A 118 -3.93 9.52 -3.56
C GLU A 118 -3.29 9.31 -2.19
N TRP A 119 -2.72 10.36 -1.61
CA TRP A 119 -2.12 10.29 -0.30
C TRP A 119 -3.13 9.92 0.78
N GLU A 120 -4.31 10.59 0.81
CA GLU A 120 -5.34 10.31 1.82
C GLU A 120 -5.97 8.92 1.62
N TYR A 121 -6.22 8.51 0.37
CA TYR A 121 -6.69 7.16 0.06
C TYR A 121 -5.73 6.08 0.57
N ALA A 122 -4.44 6.26 0.30
CA ALA A 122 -3.39 5.36 0.76
C ALA A 122 -3.20 5.36 2.29
N CYS A 123 -3.30 6.53 2.92
CA CYS A 123 -3.24 6.68 4.37
C CYS A 123 -4.38 5.97 5.08
N ARG A 124 -5.61 6.15 4.60
CA ARG A 124 -6.81 5.49 5.15
C ARG A 124 -6.78 3.98 5.00
N ALA A 125 -6.22 3.49 3.92
CA ALA A 125 -6.12 2.05 3.64
C ALA A 125 -7.45 1.29 3.85
N GLY A 126 -8.58 1.91 3.43
CA GLY A 126 -9.92 1.36 3.52
C GLY A 126 -10.71 1.76 4.76
N THR A 127 -10.15 2.55 5.68
CA THR A 127 -10.89 3.06 6.87
C THR A 127 -11.54 4.42 6.60
N ASP A 128 -12.57 4.73 7.37
CA ASP A 128 -13.25 6.03 7.41
C ASP A 128 -12.98 6.80 8.73
N THR A 129 -12.14 6.24 9.58
CA THR A 129 -11.73 6.76 10.89
C THR A 129 -10.62 7.83 10.76
N PRO A 130 -10.36 8.63 11.80
CA PRO A 130 -9.28 9.62 11.80
C PRO A 130 -7.89 9.04 11.52
N PHE A 131 -7.67 7.79 11.91
CA PHE A 131 -6.43 7.03 11.73
C PHE A 131 -6.77 5.65 11.17
N TYR A 132 -5.81 5.00 10.47
CA TYR A 132 -6.02 3.63 9.99
C TYR A 132 -5.97 2.58 11.12
N MET A 133 -5.48 2.96 12.30
CA MET A 133 -5.49 2.10 13.49
C MET A 133 -6.90 2.01 14.08
N GLU A 134 -7.23 0.91 14.75
CA GLU A 134 -8.52 0.73 15.42
C GLU A 134 -8.74 1.71 16.60
N SER A 135 -7.65 2.24 17.16
CA SER A 135 -7.63 3.22 18.24
C SER A 135 -6.79 4.44 17.85
N SER A 136 -6.88 5.49 18.65
CA SER A 136 -5.98 6.63 18.52
C SER A 136 -4.52 6.20 18.66
N PRO A 137 -3.60 6.76 17.84
CA PRO A 137 -2.20 6.35 17.86
C PRO A 137 -1.55 6.63 19.20
N SER A 138 -0.78 5.69 19.68
CA SER A 138 0.15 5.84 20.79
C SER A 138 1.57 6.10 20.28
N ALA A 139 2.50 6.37 21.19
CA ALA A 139 3.91 6.49 20.84
C ALA A 139 4.56 5.16 20.40
N GLU A 140 3.87 4.03 20.57
CA GLU A 140 4.30 2.70 20.06
C GLU A 140 3.86 2.51 18.60
N ASP A 141 2.88 3.29 18.13
CA ASP A 141 2.30 3.17 16.80
C ASP A 141 2.84 4.22 15.83
N ALA A 142 3.28 5.39 16.36
CA ALA A 142 3.72 6.52 15.55
C ALA A 142 4.75 7.40 16.27
N ASN A 143 5.51 8.16 15.49
CA ASN A 143 6.45 9.16 16.00
C ASN A 143 5.85 10.57 15.89
N TYR A 144 5.40 11.10 17.02
CA TYR A 144 4.75 12.42 17.13
C TYR A 144 5.01 13.02 18.50
N TYR A 145 4.41 14.17 18.81
CA TYR A 145 4.49 14.77 20.14
C TYR A 145 3.64 13.97 21.14
N GLY A 146 4.07 12.77 21.47
CA GLY A 146 3.33 11.78 22.25
C GLY A 146 2.94 12.19 23.68
N HIS A 147 3.43 13.34 24.19
CA HIS A 147 2.93 13.93 25.42
C HIS A 147 1.49 14.43 25.31
N TYR A 148 0.96 14.59 24.10
CA TYR A 148 -0.40 15.06 23.82
C TYR A 148 -1.16 14.04 22.98
N PRO A 149 -1.66 12.96 23.59
CA PRO A 149 -2.50 12.00 22.89
C PRO A 149 -3.80 12.64 22.41
N TYR A 150 -4.40 12.07 21.40
CA TYR A 150 -5.53 12.61 20.65
C TYR A 150 -6.74 12.97 21.52
N GLU A 151 -7.01 12.17 22.56
CA GLU A 151 -8.18 12.32 23.41
C GLU A 151 -8.11 13.48 24.41
N ILE A 152 -6.90 13.97 24.71
CA ILE A 152 -6.72 14.95 25.79
C ILE A 152 -6.20 16.30 25.32
N GLU A 153 -5.94 16.46 24.05
CA GLU A 153 -5.19 17.60 23.53
C GLU A 153 -5.77 18.98 23.92
N ASP A 154 -7.11 19.15 23.87
CA ASP A 154 -7.78 20.40 24.26
C ASP A 154 -7.89 20.57 25.78
N HIS A 155 -7.84 19.49 26.53
CA HIS A 155 -8.10 19.50 27.97
C HIS A 155 -6.81 19.57 28.80
N TYR A 156 -5.68 19.30 28.17
CA TYR A 156 -4.38 19.23 28.87
C TYR A 156 -4.02 20.53 29.57
N PHE A 157 -4.33 21.68 28.97
CA PHE A 157 -4.07 23.01 29.57
C PHE A 157 -5.21 23.53 30.47
N SER A 158 -6.43 23.01 30.33
CA SER A 158 -7.60 23.52 31.02
C SER A 158 -8.02 22.75 32.27
N GLN A 159 -7.58 21.51 32.42
CA GLN A 159 -7.97 20.62 33.52
C GLN A 159 -6.74 19.98 34.17
N GLY A 160 -6.21 20.62 35.18
CA GLY A 160 -4.99 20.23 35.90
C GLY A 160 -4.99 18.84 36.62
N ASN A 161 -5.82 17.86 36.19
CA ASN A 161 -5.93 16.54 36.81
C ASN A 161 -6.31 15.46 35.79
N LEU A 162 -5.58 15.35 34.66
CA LEU A 162 -5.80 14.20 33.78
C LEU A 162 -4.89 13.04 34.19
N GLU A 163 -5.50 11.90 34.51
CA GLU A 163 -4.81 10.62 34.80
C GLU A 163 -4.14 10.02 33.54
N VAL A 164 -4.19 10.70 32.40
CA VAL A 164 -3.59 10.23 31.16
C VAL A 164 -2.09 10.41 31.25
N LYS A 165 -1.35 9.31 31.20
CA LYS A 165 0.10 9.33 31.16
C LYS A 165 0.55 9.82 29.78
N PRO A 166 1.38 10.87 29.70
CA PRO A 166 1.97 11.27 28.44
C PRO A 166 2.77 10.11 27.84
N GLY A 167 2.62 9.89 26.53
CA GLY A 167 3.47 8.97 25.79
C GLY A 167 4.90 9.49 25.61
N VAL A 168 5.69 8.78 24.83
CA VAL A 168 7.07 9.17 24.53
C VAL A 168 7.08 10.31 23.49
N TYR A 169 7.87 11.35 23.74
CA TYR A 169 8.24 12.36 22.76
C TYR A 169 9.72 12.20 22.42
N ARG A 170 10.00 11.72 21.20
CA ARG A 170 11.37 11.34 20.78
C ARG A 170 12.25 12.51 20.40
N GLN A 171 11.67 13.66 20.05
CA GLN A 171 12.34 14.92 19.67
C GLN A 171 13.27 14.78 18.45
N THR A 172 13.05 13.78 17.62
CA THR A 172 13.83 13.48 16.42
C THR A 172 12.99 12.61 15.47
N THR A 173 13.37 12.55 14.21
CA THR A 173 12.87 11.53 13.29
C THR A 173 13.38 10.15 13.69
N VAL A 174 12.67 9.10 13.28
CA VAL A 174 13.08 7.70 13.45
C VAL A 174 13.23 7.04 12.09
N SER A 175 13.82 5.83 12.05
CA SER A 175 13.94 5.06 10.80
C SER A 175 12.58 4.89 10.12
N VAL A 176 12.57 4.94 8.79
CA VAL A 176 11.35 4.90 7.97
C VAL A 176 10.54 3.59 8.12
N ASP A 177 11.12 2.58 8.76
CA ASP A 177 10.53 1.26 9.04
C ASP A 177 10.29 1.00 10.54
N SER A 178 10.26 2.03 11.37
CA SER A 178 10.23 1.89 12.84
C SER A 178 8.91 1.39 13.41
N PHE A 179 7.81 1.49 12.69
CA PHE A 179 6.47 1.10 13.17
C PHE A 179 5.83 0.09 12.21
N SER A 180 4.64 -0.39 12.56
CA SER A 180 3.89 -1.30 11.70
C SER A 180 3.34 -0.57 10.48
N GLU A 181 3.32 -1.27 9.36
CA GLU A 181 2.68 -0.80 8.13
C GLU A 181 1.15 -0.74 8.26
N ASN A 182 0.51 0.12 7.47
CA ASN A 182 -0.94 0.14 7.34
C ASN A 182 -1.43 -1.05 6.47
N PRO A 183 -2.75 -1.28 6.36
CA PRO A 183 -3.29 -2.39 5.56
C PRO A 183 -2.87 -2.41 4.08
N TYR A 184 -2.36 -1.30 3.54
CA TYR A 184 -1.82 -1.24 2.17
C TYR A 184 -0.30 -1.45 2.09
N GLY A 185 0.36 -1.76 3.22
CA GLY A 185 1.80 -1.99 3.28
C GLY A 185 2.64 -0.72 3.33
N LEU A 186 2.07 0.39 3.80
CA LEU A 186 2.72 1.69 3.89
C LEU A 186 3.10 2.01 5.34
N TYR A 187 4.33 2.43 5.55
CA TYR A 187 4.87 2.80 6.86
C TYR A 187 4.72 4.29 7.12
N ASN A 188 4.55 4.67 8.38
CA ASN A 188 4.59 6.06 8.87
C ASN A 188 3.62 7.02 8.15
N MET A 189 2.46 6.55 7.70
CA MET A 189 1.43 7.42 7.13
C MET A 189 0.86 8.42 8.16
N HIS A 190 1.13 8.17 9.46
CA HIS A 190 0.83 9.06 10.57
C HIS A 190 2.10 9.34 11.37
N GLY A 191 2.60 10.57 11.34
CA GLY A 191 3.77 11.01 12.11
C GLY A 191 5.10 10.86 11.38
N ASN A 192 6.19 10.91 12.09
CA ASN A 192 7.60 10.94 11.71
C ASN A 192 7.96 12.19 10.91
N VAL A 193 7.68 12.24 9.60
CA VAL A 193 7.70 13.48 8.83
C VAL A 193 6.40 13.66 8.07
N SER A 194 5.94 14.90 7.96
CA SER A 194 4.90 15.25 7.00
C SER A 194 5.41 15.04 5.58
N GLU A 195 4.53 14.84 4.62
CA GLU A 195 4.87 14.49 3.25
C GLU A 195 4.28 15.47 2.26
N TRP A 196 5.10 16.03 1.37
CA TRP A 196 4.63 16.85 0.27
C TRP A 196 3.72 16.08 -0.66
N VAL A 197 2.62 16.73 -1.09
CA VAL A 197 1.79 16.25 -2.20
C VAL A 197 1.86 17.23 -3.37
N TRP A 198 1.35 16.81 -4.54
CA TRP A 198 1.38 17.64 -5.74
C TRP A 198 0.54 18.91 -5.63
N ASP A 199 -0.58 18.86 -4.94
CA ASP A 199 -1.68 19.80 -5.01
C ASP A 199 -1.33 21.20 -4.47
N TYR A 200 -1.85 22.21 -5.15
CA TYR A 200 -2.04 23.50 -4.52
C TYR A 200 -3.17 23.43 -3.51
N TYR A 201 -3.04 24.19 -2.43
CA TYR A 201 -4.10 24.31 -1.45
C TYR A 201 -5.30 25.07 -2.00
N GLY A 202 -6.49 24.55 -1.79
CA GLY A 202 -7.77 25.16 -2.11
C GLY A 202 -8.93 24.44 -1.42
N ALA A 203 -10.12 25.01 -1.49
CA ALA A 203 -11.33 24.37 -0.97
C ALA A 203 -11.62 23.08 -1.75
N TYR A 204 -12.06 22.05 -1.05
CA TYR A 204 -12.54 20.84 -1.69
C TYR A 204 -13.85 21.12 -2.45
N PRO A 205 -14.03 20.53 -3.64
CA PRO A 205 -15.32 20.53 -4.31
C PRO A 205 -16.34 19.71 -3.51
N THR A 206 -17.61 20.03 -3.67
CA THR A 206 -18.72 19.26 -3.05
C THR A 206 -19.15 18.08 -3.92
N ASP A 207 -18.85 18.13 -5.22
CA ASP A 207 -19.21 17.09 -6.18
C ASP A 207 -18.14 15.98 -6.21
N ALA A 208 -18.55 14.78 -6.63
CA ALA A 208 -17.66 13.65 -6.81
C ALA A 208 -16.53 13.97 -7.82
N GLN A 209 -15.31 13.56 -7.49
CA GLN A 209 -14.12 13.78 -8.31
C GLN A 209 -13.49 12.46 -8.74
N THR A 210 -12.81 12.46 -9.87
CA THR A 210 -11.98 11.34 -10.34
C THR A 210 -10.58 11.85 -10.62
N ASP A 211 -9.58 11.21 -10.00
CA ASP A 211 -8.16 11.55 -10.09
C ASP A 211 -7.87 13.07 -9.91
N PRO A 212 -8.41 13.71 -8.85
CA PRO A 212 -8.19 15.13 -8.65
C PRO A 212 -6.71 15.41 -8.36
N SER A 213 -6.27 16.61 -8.73
CA SER A 213 -4.90 17.10 -8.52
C SER A 213 -4.87 18.54 -7.99
N GLY A 214 -5.93 18.91 -7.30
CA GLY A 214 -6.09 20.24 -6.72
C GLY A 214 -6.32 21.35 -7.72
N PRO A 215 -6.34 22.60 -7.25
CA PRO A 215 -6.45 23.79 -8.11
C PRO A 215 -5.29 23.89 -9.11
N ALA A 216 -5.56 24.44 -10.30
CA ALA A 216 -4.56 24.63 -11.35
C ALA A 216 -3.45 25.63 -10.96
N SER A 217 -3.68 26.47 -9.96
CA SER A 217 -2.73 27.45 -9.45
C SER A 217 -3.02 27.81 -8.00
N GLY A 218 -1.99 28.27 -7.28
CA GLY A 218 -2.10 28.66 -5.90
C GLY A 218 -0.80 29.28 -5.39
N THR A 219 -0.77 29.68 -4.12
CA THR A 219 0.41 30.23 -3.46
C THR A 219 1.03 29.25 -2.47
N LEU A 220 0.24 28.29 -2.00
CA LEU A 220 0.65 27.28 -1.01
C LEU A 220 0.48 25.88 -1.58
N ARG A 221 1.41 25.00 -1.23
CA ARG A 221 1.34 23.57 -1.51
C ARG A 221 0.87 22.83 -0.27
N VAL A 222 0.13 21.74 -0.49
CA VAL A 222 -0.36 20.89 0.58
C VAL A 222 0.72 19.89 1.01
N TYR A 223 0.76 19.59 2.30
CA TYR A 223 1.47 18.44 2.86
C TYR A 223 0.61 17.76 3.92
N ARG A 224 0.88 16.48 4.18
CA ARG A 224 0.00 15.59 4.92
C ARG A 224 0.78 14.74 5.92
N GLY A 225 0.09 14.08 6.86
CA GLY A 225 0.61 13.04 7.74
C GLY A 225 1.07 13.49 9.12
N GLY A 226 1.42 14.76 9.28
CA GLY A 226 2.05 15.27 10.51
C GLY A 226 3.48 14.75 10.71
N GLY A 227 4.27 15.39 11.53
CA GLY A 227 5.65 15.02 11.81
C GLY A 227 5.91 14.70 13.28
N TRP A 228 7.15 14.36 13.60
CA TRP A 228 7.63 13.94 14.91
C TRP A 228 7.32 14.92 16.07
N ASN A 229 7.10 16.19 15.77
CA ASN A 229 6.80 17.26 16.72
C ASN A 229 5.37 17.79 16.62
N ASP A 230 4.53 17.19 15.78
CA ASP A 230 3.13 17.54 15.64
C ASP A 230 2.27 16.83 16.68
N PHE A 231 1.10 17.42 16.97
CA PHE A 231 0.08 16.81 17.82
C PHE A 231 -0.66 15.69 17.07
N ALA A 232 -1.23 14.75 17.81
CA ALA A 232 -1.98 13.65 17.22
C ALA A 232 -3.10 14.12 16.26
N LYS A 233 -3.80 15.21 16.56
CA LYS A 233 -4.84 15.78 15.69
C LYS A 233 -4.33 16.20 14.31
N ASN A 234 -3.03 16.54 14.20
CA ASN A 234 -2.40 16.95 12.94
C ASN A 234 -1.92 15.75 12.11
N MET A 235 -2.02 14.54 12.66
CA MET A 235 -1.70 13.31 11.94
C MET A 235 -2.92 12.62 11.35
N ARG A 236 -4.15 13.12 11.61
CA ARG A 236 -5.38 12.52 11.06
C ARG A 236 -5.31 12.37 9.55
N SER A 237 -5.90 11.31 9.02
CA SER A 237 -5.93 11.05 7.58
C SER A 237 -6.47 12.24 6.78
N ALA A 238 -7.46 12.98 7.32
CA ALA A 238 -8.08 14.13 6.67
C ALA A 238 -7.35 15.46 6.92
N TYR A 239 -6.45 15.54 7.91
CA TYR A 239 -5.79 16.79 8.24
C TYR A 239 -4.94 17.33 7.10
N ARG A 240 -5.09 18.61 6.81
CA ARG A 240 -4.41 19.32 5.72
C ARG A 240 -3.50 20.41 6.29
N ALA A 241 -2.26 20.42 5.84
CA ALA A 241 -1.32 21.49 6.18
C ALA A 241 -0.70 22.09 4.92
N THR A 242 -0.17 23.31 5.03
CA THR A 242 0.28 24.05 3.86
C THR A 242 1.56 24.82 4.13
N LEU A 243 2.38 24.94 3.07
CA LEU A 243 3.58 25.78 3.09
C LEU A 243 3.85 26.32 1.69
N GLU A 244 4.62 27.42 1.60
CA GLU A 244 5.13 27.96 0.35
C GLU A 244 6.05 26.94 -0.34
N GLN A 245 5.92 26.78 -1.67
CA GLN A 245 6.63 25.75 -2.43
C GLN A 245 8.17 25.82 -2.41
N ASN A 246 8.73 26.96 -1.99
CA ASN A 246 10.18 27.19 -1.88
C ASN A 246 10.70 27.10 -0.43
N LYS A 247 9.88 26.64 0.50
CA LYS A 247 10.22 26.46 1.91
C LYS A 247 10.27 24.99 2.25
N GLY A 248 11.17 24.62 3.16
CA GLY A 248 11.25 23.33 3.80
C GLY A 248 11.03 23.43 5.30
N SER A 249 10.86 22.30 5.97
CA SER A 249 10.77 22.20 7.42
C SER A 249 11.47 20.95 7.90
N PHE A 250 12.02 20.98 9.12
CA PHE A 250 12.72 19.86 9.77
C PHE A 250 11.81 18.69 10.17
N ASN A 251 10.52 18.75 9.80
CA ASN A 251 9.53 17.70 9.96
C ASN A 251 8.73 17.44 8.66
N LEU A 252 9.27 17.85 7.49
CA LEU A 252 8.58 17.77 6.21
C LEU A 252 9.50 17.14 5.16
N GLY A 253 9.07 16.00 4.62
CA GLY A 253 9.79 15.13 3.71
C GLY A 253 9.00 14.78 2.46
N ILE A 254 9.28 13.62 1.89
CA ILE A 254 8.82 13.17 0.57
C ILE A 254 8.41 11.70 0.63
N ARG A 255 7.32 11.34 -0.05
CA ARG A 255 6.99 9.98 -0.46
C ARG A 255 6.75 9.94 -1.96
N LEU A 256 7.26 8.91 -2.63
CA LEU A 256 7.23 8.80 -4.08
C LEU A 256 6.06 7.97 -4.59
N VAL A 257 5.61 8.32 -5.78
CA VAL A 257 4.60 7.58 -6.55
C VAL A 257 5.09 7.33 -7.98
N LEU A 258 4.64 6.23 -8.58
CA LEU A 258 4.82 5.92 -10.01
C LEU A 258 3.47 5.60 -10.65
N ASN A 259 3.23 6.14 -11.83
CA ASN A 259 2.11 5.75 -12.69
C ASN A 259 2.52 4.54 -13.51
N ALA A 260 2.13 3.33 -13.10
CA ALA A 260 2.30 2.14 -13.91
C ALA A 260 1.16 1.19 -13.63
N GLU A 261 0.46 0.79 -14.69
CA GLU A 261 -0.46 -0.33 -14.60
C GLU A 261 0.34 -1.62 -14.32
N PRO A 262 -0.13 -2.52 -13.45
CA PRO A 262 0.44 -3.83 -13.32
C PRO A 262 0.43 -4.51 -14.70
N GLY A 263 1.60 -4.70 -15.31
CA GLY A 263 1.71 -5.28 -16.65
C GLY A 263 1.88 -4.32 -17.83
N SER A 264 1.86 -2.99 -17.66
CA SER A 264 2.08 -2.01 -18.75
C SER A 264 3.55 -1.80 -19.15
N GLY A 265 4.44 -2.72 -18.77
CA GLY A 265 5.78 -2.79 -19.33
C GLY A 265 5.72 -3.30 -20.77
N SER A 266 5.48 -2.44 -21.76
CA SER A 266 5.71 -2.83 -23.15
C SER A 266 7.18 -3.15 -23.33
N VAL A 267 7.50 -4.43 -23.45
CA VAL A 267 8.78 -4.89 -23.95
C VAL A 267 8.82 -4.56 -25.43
N SER A 268 9.27 -3.34 -25.77
CA SER A 268 9.80 -3.04 -27.08
C SER A 268 11.30 -3.41 -27.08
N GLY A 269 11.56 -4.64 -27.35
CA GLY A 269 12.89 -5.19 -27.52
C GLY A 269 12.76 -6.48 -28.29
N THR A 270 12.99 -6.40 -29.59
CA THR A 270 13.33 -7.57 -30.41
C THR A 270 14.57 -8.23 -29.79
N GLY A 271 14.34 -9.32 -29.12
CA GLY A 271 15.40 -10.16 -28.56
C GLY A 271 14.81 -11.52 -28.27
N GLU A 272 15.17 -12.46 -29.10
CA GLU A 272 15.00 -13.89 -29.09
C GLU A 272 14.46 -14.49 -27.78
N GLN A 273 13.34 -15.21 -27.92
CA GLN A 273 12.96 -16.28 -27.00
C GLN A 273 14.18 -17.21 -26.82
N THR A 274 14.95 -16.99 -25.76
CA THR A 274 15.68 -18.10 -25.18
C THR A 274 14.70 -18.86 -24.32
N ALA A 275 14.15 -19.91 -24.89
CA ALA A 275 13.62 -21.02 -24.10
C ALA A 275 14.74 -21.45 -23.16
N SER A 276 14.62 -21.15 -21.87
CA SER A 276 15.39 -21.84 -20.85
C SER A 276 14.84 -23.27 -20.80
N ALA A 277 15.56 -24.13 -21.47
CA ALA A 277 15.45 -25.57 -21.28
C ALA A 277 16.10 -25.90 -19.93
N ASP A 278 15.32 -25.77 -18.85
CA ASP A 278 15.56 -26.45 -17.58
C ASP A 278 14.19 -26.77 -16.97
N GLY A 279 13.95 -28.02 -16.72
CA GLY A 279 12.80 -28.82 -16.38
C GLY A 279 11.77 -28.33 -15.36
N ASN A 280 11.54 -27.03 -15.19
CA ASN A 280 10.46 -26.46 -14.41
C ASN A 280 9.35 -25.98 -15.34
N GLY A 281 8.15 -26.56 -15.23
CA GLY A 281 6.95 -26.15 -15.98
C GLY A 281 6.58 -24.67 -15.73
N ARG A 282 5.73 -24.12 -16.61
CA ARG A 282 5.24 -22.73 -16.46
C ARG A 282 4.41 -22.59 -15.19
N ILE A 283 4.69 -21.55 -14.40
CA ILE A 283 4.11 -21.34 -13.06
C ILE A 283 3.12 -20.19 -13.10
N LEU A 284 1.93 -20.41 -12.51
CA LEU A 284 0.93 -19.40 -12.22
C LEU A 284 0.82 -19.20 -10.70
N ILE A 285 0.79 -17.97 -10.23
CA ILE A 285 0.42 -17.61 -8.87
C ILE A 285 -1.01 -17.08 -8.91
N ALA A 286 -1.99 -17.89 -8.53
CA ALA A 286 -3.39 -17.50 -8.41
C ALA A 286 -3.75 -17.29 -6.93
N TYR A 287 -4.31 -16.13 -6.56
CA TYR A 287 -4.61 -15.86 -5.17
C TYR A 287 -5.88 -15.03 -4.97
N PHE A 288 -6.56 -15.25 -3.86
CA PHE A 288 -7.60 -14.38 -3.33
C PHE A 288 -7.06 -13.65 -2.09
N SER A 289 -7.30 -12.34 -2.01
CA SER A 289 -6.91 -11.53 -0.85
C SER A 289 -7.95 -10.47 -0.55
N TRP A 290 -8.42 -10.40 0.71
CA TRP A 290 -9.34 -9.35 1.15
C TRP A 290 -8.58 -8.23 1.88
N GLY A 291 -7.76 -8.58 2.87
CA GLY A 291 -7.01 -7.63 3.70
C GLY A 291 -5.56 -7.41 3.27
N GLY A 292 -5.15 -7.85 2.06
CA GLY A 292 -3.79 -7.63 1.53
C GLY A 292 -2.73 -8.66 1.94
N ASN A 293 -2.88 -9.39 3.05
CA ASN A 293 -1.84 -10.31 3.54
C ASN A 293 -1.48 -11.40 2.51
N THR A 294 -2.47 -12.05 1.90
CA THR A 294 -2.22 -13.07 0.88
C THR A 294 -1.59 -12.48 -0.38
N ARG A 295 -2.00 -11.25 -0.75
CA ARG A 295 -1.39 -10.51 -1.86
C ARG A 295 0.11 -10.28 -1.62
N GLY A 296 0.50 -9.81 -0.44
CA GLY A 296 1.91 -9.60 -0.10
C GLY A 296 2.75 -10.89 -0.20
N ILE A 297 2.19 -12.03 0.20
CA ILE A 297 2.84 -13.34 0.03
C ILE A 297 2.96 -13.70 -1.46
N ALA A 298 1.90 -13.50 -2.25
CA ALA A 298 1.88 -13.78 -3.69
C ALA A 298 2.91 -12.92 -4.46
N GLU A 299 3.04 -11.66 -4.09
CA GLU A 299 4.03 -10.74 -4.66
C GLU A 299 5.45 -11.14 -4.31
N GLU A 300 5.70 -11.60 -3.08
CA GLU A 300 7.01 -12.11 -2.69
C GLU A 300 7.37 -13.39 -3.46
N ILE A 301 6.41 -14.31 -3.65
CA ILE A 301 6.60 -15.50 -4.48
C ILE A 301 6.93 -15.09 -5.92
N ARG A 302 6.18 -14.15 -6.50
CA ARG A 302 6.43 -13.60 -7.84
C ARG A 302 7.82 -13.00 -7.95
N ARG A 303 8.25 -12.23 -6.94
CA ARG A 303 9.57 -11.61 -6.91
C ARG A 303 10.69 -12.64 -6.99
N GLN A 304 10.52 -13.80 -6.36
CA GLN A 304 11.53 -14.86 -6.34
C GLN A 304 11.47 -15.77 -7.57
N THR A 305 10.30 -15.98 -8.15
CA THR A 305 10.10 -16.96 -9.25
C THR A 305 9.98 -16.32 -10.64
N GLY A 306 9.58 -15.04 -10.71
CA GLY A 306 9.20 -14.39 -11.97
C GLY A 306 7.90 -14.91 -12.58
N ALA A 307 7.11 -15.74 -11.85
CA ALA A 307 5.90 -16.38 -12.33
C ALA A 307 4.77 -15.38 -12.63
N ASP A 308 3.82 -15.81 -13.47
CA ASP A 308 2.62 -15.03 -13.78
C ASP A 308 1.72 -14.90 -12.53
N LEU A 309 1.15 -13.71 -12.32
CA LEU A 309 0.32 -13.40 -11.16
C LEU A 309 -1.14 -13.17 -11.59
N PHE A 310 -2.08 -13.82 -10.90
CA PHE A 310 -3.52 -13.67 -11.12
C PHE A 310 -4.25 -13.48 -9.80
N GLU A 311 -4.93 -12.37 -9.62
CA GLU A 311 -5.80 -12.13 -8.48
C GLU A 311 -7.21 -12.63 -8.74
N ILE A 312 -7.70 -13.52 -7.90
CA ILE A 312 -9.07 -14.04 -7.94
C ILE A 312 -9.99 -12.95 -7.39
N THR A 313 -10.78 -12.34 -8.25
CA THR A 313 -11.71 -11.25 -7.90
C THR A 313 -13.14 -11.62 -8.23
N MET A 314 -14.11 -11.04 -7.54
CA MET A 314 -15.54 -11.31 -7.72
C MET A 314 -16.24 -10.16 -8.43
N VAL A 315 -17.28 -10.47 -9.23
CA VAL A 315 -18.18 -9.45 -9.82
C VAL A 315 -18.87 -8.63 -8.73
N ASN A 316 -19.27 -9.30 -7.64
CA ASN A 316 -19.84 -8.66 -6.45
C ASN A 316 -18.89 -8.93 -5.28
N PRO A 317 -17.94 -8.03 -5.00
CA PRO A 317 -16.97 -8.23 -3.93
C PRO A 317 -17.63 -8.25 -2.55
N TYR A 318 -17.00 -8.92 -1.60
CA TYR A 318 -17.39 -8.86 -0.19
C TYR A 318 -17.27 -7.42 0.34
N SER A 319 -18.02 -7.15 1.41
CA SER A 319 -17.93 -5.87 2.12
C SER A 319 -16.50 -5.53 2.54
N SER A 320 -16.15 -4.27 2.50
CA SER A 320 -14.89 -3.76 3.06
C SER A 320 -14.94 -3.64 4.60
N ASP A 321 -16.13 -3.72 5.21
CA ASP A 321 -16.30 -3.76 6.67
C ASP A 321 -15.94 -5.14 7.22
N TYR A 322 -15.05 -5.17 8.21
CA TYR A 322 -14.52 -6.41 8.79
C TYR A 322 -15.60 -7.31 9.39
N ASN A 323 -16.56 -6.76 10.15
CA ASN A 323 -17.59 -7.56 10.77
C ASN A 323 -18.59 -8.09 9.73
N THR A 324 -18.94 -7.26 8.77
CA THR A 324 -19.83 -7.64 7.67
C THR A 324 -19.22 -8.73 6.80
N VAL A 325 -17.91 -8.64 6.46
CA VAL A 325 -17.26 -9.68 5.66
C VAL A 325 -17.17 -11.02 6.39
N LEU A 326 -17.02 -11.02 7.71
CA LEU A 326 -17.04 -12.26 8.49
C LEU A 326 -18.38 -12.99 8.35
N ASP A 327 -19.50 -12.27 8.45
CA ASP A 327 -20.85 -12.82 8.30
C ASP A 327 -21.11 -13.26 6.85
N GLU A 328 -20.69 -12.47 5.86
CA GLU A 328 -20.80 -12.81 4.45
C GLU A 328 -20.02 -14.07 4.10
N ALA A 329 -18.76 -14.13 4.51
CA ALA A 329 -17.89 -15.28 4.26
C ALA A 329 -18.41 -16.56 4.94
N GLN A 330 -18.90 -16.46 6.18
CA GLN A 330 -19.48 -17.58 6.89
C GLN A 330 -20.79 -18.06 6.25
N ARG A 331 -21.67 -17.11 5.86
CA ARG A 331 -22.92 -17.40 5.13
C ARG A 331 -22.62 -18.14 3.83
N ASP A 332 -21.68 -17.64 3.03
CA ASP A 332 -21.33 -18.21 1.74
C ASP A 332 -20.66 -19.57 1.88
N GLN A 333 -19.81 -19.76 2.90
CA GLN A 333 -19.20 -21.05 3.20
C GLN A 333 -20.27 -22.09 3.63
N ASN A 334 -21.21 -21.70 4.50
CA ASN A 334 -22.32 -22.55 4.93
C ASN A 334 -23.24 -22.94 3.77
N ALA A 335 -23.46 -22.02 2.83
CA ALA A 335 -24.24 -22.24 1.62
C ALA A 335 -23.47 -22.99 0.51
N GLN A 336 -22.17 -23.24 0.69
CA GLN A 336 -21.28 -23.74 -0.38
C GLN A 336 -21.40 -22.88 -1.65
N ALA A 337 -21.47 -21.56 -1.49
CA ALA A 337 -21.67 -20.60 -2.57
C ALA A 337 -20.53 -20.66 -3.61
N ARG A 338 -20.86 -20.25 -4.83
CA ARG A 338 -19.89 -20.08 -5.92
C ARG A 338 -20.03 -18.66 -6.47
N PRO A 339 -19.40 -17.67 -5.82
CA PRO A 339 -19.40 -16.29 -6.30
C PRO A 339 -18.88 -16.23 -7.73
N GLU A 340 -19.53 -15.44 -8.57
CA GLU A 340 -19.10 -15.19 -9.94
C GLU A 340 -17.78 -14.42 -9.95
N LEU A 341 -16.79 -14.91 -10.69
CA LEU A 341 -15.48 -14.29 -10.81
C LEU A 341 -15.52 -13.15 -11.82
N ALA A 342 -14.81 -12.07 -11.51
CA ALA A 342 -14.75 -10.86 -12.36
C ALA A 342 -13.66 -10.93 -13.44
N ALA A 343 -12.68 -11.81 -13.27
CA ALA A 343 -11.58 -12.03 -14.21
C ALA A 343 -11.33 -13.52 -14.41
N HIS A 344 -10.88 -13.87 -15.61
CA HIS A 344 -10.69 -15.26 -16.03
C HIS A 344 -9.32 -15.45 -16.69
N ILE A 345 -8.74 -16.66 -16.58
CA ILE A 345 -7.49 -17.04 -17.24
C ILE A 345 -7.82 -17.72 -18.57
N GLU A 346 -7.42 -17.09 -19.68
CA GLU A 346 -7.70 -17.62 -21.02
C GLU A 346 -6.89 -18.89 -21.33
N ASN A 347 -5.66 -19.01 -20.80
CA ASN A 347 -4.69 -20.03 -21.17
C ASN A 347 -4.24 -20.89 -19.98
N MET A 348 -5.19 -21.39 -19.16
CA MET A 348 -4.86 -22.23 -18.00
C MET A 348 -4.06 -23.46 -18.37
N ASP A 349 -4.24 -24.00 -19.58
CA ASP A 349 -3.53 -25.19 -20.06
C ASP A 349 -2.01 -25.00 -20.21
N GLU A 350 -1.55 -23.76 -20.32
CA GLU A 350 -0.13 -23.44 -20.45
C GLU A 350 0.66 -23.56 -19.13
N TYR A 351 -0.03 -23.68 -18.00
CA TYR A 351 0.59 -23.79 -16.69
C TYR A 351 0.65 -25.22 -16.20
N ASP A 352 1.83 -25.63 -15.71
CA ASP A 352 2.06 -26.93 -15.09
C ASP A 352 1.93 -26.89 -13.57
N ILE A 353 2.27 -25.72 -13.00
CA ILE A 353 2.26 -25.48 -11.56
C ILE A 353 1.34 -24.27 -11.26
N VAL A 354 0.42 -24.44 -10.32
CA VAL A 354 -0.43 -23.35 -9.82
C VAL A 354 -0.17 -23.15 -8.32
N MET A 355 0.47 -22.05 -7.98
CA MET A 355 0.64 -21.61 -6.60
C MET A 355 -0.64 -20.91 -6.16
N LEU A 356 -1.43 -21.57 -5.28
CA LEU A 356 -2.78 -21.13 -4.92
C LEU A 356 -2.79 -20.45 -3.55
N GLY A 357 -3.04 -19.14 -3.53
CA GLY A 357 -3.03 -18.28 -2.35
C GLY A 357 -4.41 -17.95 -1.80
N TYR A 358 -4.58 -17.99 -0.47
CA TYR A 358 -5.84 -17.62 0.18
C TYR A 358 -5.64 -17.26 1.66
N PRO A 359 -6.52 -16.40 2.23
CA PRO A 359 -6.63 -16.27 3.68
C PRO A 359 -7.41 -17.46 4.26
N ASN A 360 -6.99 -17.96 5.43
CA ASN A 360 -7.76 -18.98 6.13
C ASN A 360 -9.01 -18.35 6.75
N TRP A 361 -10.15 -18.51 6.11
CA TRP A 361 -11.45 -18.04 6.60
C TRP A 361 -12.28 -19.20 7.14
N TRP A 362 -12.71 -19.07 8.39
CA TRP A 362 -13.53 -20.09 9.07
C TRP A 362 -12.96 -21.51 8.94
N ALA A 363 -11.63 -21.59 9.14
CA ALA A 363 -10.85 -22.81 9.06
C ALA A 363 -10.85 -23.51 7.68
N SER A 364 -11.13 -22.78 6.59
CA SER A 364 -11.15 -23.33 5.22
C SER A 364 -10.77 -22.25 4.19
N ILE A 365 -10.93 -22.61 2.88
CA ILE A 365 -10.77 -21.66 1.78
C ILE A 365 -11.95 -20.70 1.67
N PRO A 366 -11.77 -19.44 1.25
CA PRO A 366 -12.84 -18.55 0.82
C PRO A 366 -13.58 -19.08 -0.41
N MET A 367 -14.86 -18.76 -0.53
CA MET A 367 -15.69 -19.30 -1.63
C MET A 367 -15.28 -18.85 -3.04
N PRO A 368 -14.71 -17.65 -3.27
CA PRO A 368 -14.11 -17.29 -4.57
C PRO A 368 -13.00 -18.25 -5.01
N VAL A 369 -12.20 -18.78 -4.07
CA VAL A 369 -11.20 -19.81 -4.36
C VAL A 369 -11.86 -21.13 -4.78
N ALA A 370 -13.00 -21.47 -4.19
CA ALA A 370 -13.77 -22.63 -4.60
C ALA A 370 -14.34 -22.46 -6.02
N SER A 371 -14.86 -21.26 -6.36
CA SER A 371 -15.28 -20.92 -7.73
C SER A 371 -14.13 -21.09 -8.73
N PHE A 372 -12.95 -20.57 -8.40
CA PHE A 372 -11.75 -20.68 -9.23
C PHE A 372 -11.35 -22.16 -9.46
N LEU A 373 -11.35 -22.98 -8.42
CA LEU A 373 -10.98 -24.39 -8.52
C LEU A 373 -11.97 -25.21 -9.35
N GLU A 374 -13.24 -24.81 -9.42
CA GLU A 374 -14.25 -25.49 -10.23
C GLU A 374 -14.33 -24.96 -11.67
N GLU A 375 -13.76 -23.78 -11.94
CA GLU A 375 -13.79 -23.18 -13.27
C GLU A 375 -12.79 -23.82 -14.24
N TYR A 376 -11.64 -24.29 -13.73
CA TYR A 376 -10.55 -24.80 -14.56
C TYR A 376 -10.27 -26.30 -14.34
N ASP A 377 -9.72 -26.94 -15.37
CA ASP A 377 -9.21 -28.32 -15.25
C ASP A 377 -7.76 -28.31 -14.74
N PHE A 378 -7.54 -28.86 -13.56
CA PHE A 378 -6.23 -29.03 -12.94
C PHE A 378 -5.61 -30.39 -13.18
N SER A 379 -6.17 -31.23 -14.07
CA SER A 379 -5.62 -32.55 -14.38
C SER A 379 -4.20 -32.48 -14.90
N GLY A 380 -3.29 -33.20 -14.24
CA GLY A 380 -1.87 -33.23 -14.58
C GLY A 380 -1.06 -32.00 -14.09
N LYS A 381 -1.70 -31.04 -13.43
CA LYS A 381 -1.03 -29.87 -12.83
C LYS A 381 -0.65 -30.13 -11.38
N THR A 382 0.33 -29.39 -10.88
CA THR A 382 0.68 -29.39 -9.45
C THR A 382 0.14 -28.12 -8.80
N ILE A 383 -0.65 -28.27 -7.72
CA ILE A 383 -1.10 -27.15 -6.89
C ILE A 383 -0.17 -27.05 -5.68
N LEU A 384 0.41 -25.85 -5.49
CA LEU A 384 1.22 -25.48 -4.33
C LEU A 384 0.44 -24.46 -3.49
N PRO A 385 -0.25 -24.87 -2.42
CA PRO A 385 -1.04 -23.94 -1.62
C PRO A 385 -0.17 -23.04 -0.76
N PHE A 386 -0.56 -21.75 -0.65
CA PHE A 386 -0.04 -20.85 0.37
C PHE A 386 -1.17 -20.11 1.07
N CYS A 387 -1.07 -19.99 2.40
CA CYS A 387 -2.16 -19.53 3.23
C CYS A 387 -1.69 -18.44 4.20
N SER A 388 -2.38 -17.28 4.19
CA SER A 388 -2.29 -16.31 5.27
C SER A 388 -3.29 -16.59 6.38
N HIS A 389 -2.93 -16.43 7.66
CA HIS A 389 -3.81 -16.73 8.78
C HIS A 389 -3.47 -15.96 10.05
N GLY A 390 -4.47 -15.73 10.93
CA GLY A 390 -4.31 -15.15 12.26
C GLY A 390 -4.09 -16.17 13.39
N GLY A 391 -3.55 -17.36 13.08
CA GLY A 391 -3.29 -18.46 14.07
C GLY A 391 -3.87 -19.82 13.69
N GLY A 392 -4.88 -19.89 12.82
CA GLY A 392 -5.57 -21.14 12.42
C GLY A 392 -4.82 -22.01 11.41
N ARG A 393 -3.66 -21.56 10.90
CA ARG A 393 -2.91 -22.24 9.84
C ARG A 393 -3.82 -22.62 8.67
N PHE A 394 -3.71 -23.86 8.16
CA PHE A 394 -4.53 -24.31 7.03
C PHE A 394 -5.96 -24.72 7.40
N GLY A 395 -6.23 -25.05 8.68
CA GLY A 395 -7.52 -25.65 9.03
C GLY A 395 -7.83 -26.87 8.17
N GLN A 396 -8.98 -26.82 7.46
CA GLN A 396 -9.41 -27.86 6.52
C GLN A 396 -9.20 -27.44 5.04
N SER A 397 -8.52 -26.33 4.78
CA SER A 397 -8.39 -25.77 3.43
C SER A 397 -7.69 -26.70 2.45
N LEU A 398 -6.63 -27.41 2.86
CA LEU A 398 -5.94 -28.36 1.99
C LEU A 398 -6.85 -29.52 1.58
N THR A 399 -7.69 -30.02 2.49
CA THR A 399 -8.71 -31.06 2.18
C THR A 399 -9.77 -30.53 1.22
N ALA A 400 -10.17 -29.25 1.38
CA ALA A 400 -11.13 -28.61 0.49
C ALA A 400 -10.56 -28.45 -0.93
N ILE A 401 -9.31 -28.02 -1.07
CA ILE A 401 -8.61 -27.90 -2.36
C ILE A 401 -8.50 -29.25 -3.04
N ALA A 402 -8.02 -30.28 -2.33
CA ALA A 402 -7.90 -31.63 -2.88
C ALA A 402 -9.24 -32.24 -3.33
N LYS A 403 -10.34 -31.84 -2.68
CA LYS A 403 -11.70 -32.30 -3.08
C LYS A 403 -12.19 -31.58 -4.34
N LEU A 404 -11.85 -30.29 -4.52
CA LEU A 404 -12.29 -29.48 -5.67
C LEU A 404 -11.40 -29.70 -6.90
N ALA A 405 -10.13 -30.05 -6.71
CA ALA A 405 -9.19 -30.39 -7.78
C ALA A 405 -8.63 -31.82 -7.61
N PRO A 406 -9.47 -32.87 -7.73
CA PRO A 406 -9.09 -34.24 -7.35
C PRO A 406 -8.03 -34.85 -8.27
N ASN A 407 -7.83 -34.32 -9.46
CA ASN A 407 -6.88 -34.80 -10.46
C ASN A 407 -5.56 -34.01 -10.47
N ALA A 408 -5.41 -33.02 -9.59
CA ALA A 408 -4.17 -32.26 -9.40
C ALA A 408 -3.24 -32.99 -8.43
N ALA A 409 -1.94 -32.89 -8.67
CA ALA A 409 -0.95 -33.22 -7.65
C ALA A 409 -0.88 -32.11 -6.61
N MET A 410 -0.76 -32.45 -5.33
CA MET A 410 -0.60 -31.46 -4.25
C MET A 410 0.86 -31.46 -3.80
N GLY A 411 1.53 -30.31 -3.88
CA GLY A 411 2.87 -30.13 -3.31
C GLY A 411 2.84 -29.67 -1.85
N GLU A 412 4.02 -29.33 -1.31
CA GLU A 412 4.12 -28.79 0.05
C GLU A 412 3.47 -27.41 0.16
N ALA A 413 2.73 -27.18 1.23
CA ALA A 413 1.96 -25.97 1.43
C ALA A 413 2.70 -24.98 2.36
N LEU A 414 2.64 -23.69 2.04
CA LEU A 414 3.21 -22.60 2.84
C LEU A 414 2.15 -21.98 3.77
N SER A 415 2.47 -21.87 5.06
CA SER A 415 1.58 -21.32 6.09
C SER A 415 2.23 -20.09 6.73
N ILE A 416 1.67 -18.90 6.47
CA ILE A 416 2.21 -17.62 6.91
C ILE A 416 1.25 -16.96 7.91
N HIS A 417 1.79 -16.55 9.05
CA HIS A 417 1.03 -15.78 10.04
C HIS A 417 0.91 -14.32 9.57
N TYR A 418 -0.33 -13.86 9.32
CA TYR A 418 -0.64 -12.58 8.67
C TYR A 418 0.16 -12.38 7.38
N SER A 419 1.00 -11.36 7.31
CA SER A 419 1.87 -11.03 6.15
C SER A 419 3.27 -11.65 6.21
N GLY A 420 3.63 -12.36 7.30
CA GLY A 420 4.94 -13.00 7.48
C GLY A 420 6.07 -12.07 7.96
N GLY A 421 5.86 -10.75 7.92
CA GLY A 421 6.84 -9.78 8.41
C GLY A 421 8.25 -9.98 7.83
N SER A 422 9.28 -9.80 8.66
CA SER A 422 10.69 -9.89 8.23
C SER A 422 11.17 -11.30 7.83
N THR A 423 10.43 -12.35 8.16
CA THR A 423 10.79 -13.73 7.79
C THR A 423 10.20 -14.18 6.46
N LEU A 424 9.21 -13.45 5.91
CA LEU A 424 8.47 -13.84 4.71
C LEU A 424 9.37 -14.28 3.56
N SER A 425 10.40 -13.50 3.23
CA SER A 425 11.30 -13.82 2.11
C SER A 425 12.06 -15.12 2.32
N GLY A 426 12.52 -15.39 3.55
CA GLY A 426 13.15 -16.65 3.90
C GLY A 426 12.19 -17.83 3.85
N ASP A 427 11.00 -17.66 4.43
CA ASP A 427 9.96 -18.71 4.48
C ASP A 427 9.52 -19.11 3.04
N VAL A 428 9.37 -18.11 2.14
CA VAL A 428 9.07 -18.34 0.71
C VAL A 428 10.23 -19.05 0.03
N THR A 429 11.48 -18.62 0.24
CA THR A 429 12.67 -19.27 -0.38
C THR A 429 12.75 -20.74 0.02
N ASP A 430 12.54 -21.06 1.31
CA ASP A 430 12.62 -22.43 1.80
C ASP A 430 11.47 -23.28 1.26
N TRP A 431 10.27 -22.71 1.16
CA TRP A 431 9.11 -23.38 0.58
C TRP A 431 9.28 -23.66 -0.93
N LEU A 432 9.78 -22.70 -1.71
CA LEU A 432 10.07 -22.90 -3.14
C LEU A 432 11.08 -24.04 -3.31
N ARG A 433 12.17 -24.01 -2.55
CA ARG A 433 13.22 -25.07 -2.56
C ARG A 433 12.62 -26.45 -2.19
N SER A 434 11.74 -26.53 -1.21
CA SER A 434 11.12 -27.81 -0.80
C SER A 434 10.22 -28.39 -1.89
N ASN A 435 9.68 -27.54 -2.77
CA ASN A 435 8.89 -27.93 -3.94
C ASN A 435 9.71 -28.08 -5.23
N GLY A 436 11.05 -27.93 -5.16
CA GLY A 436 11.94 -28.10 -6.30
C GLY A 436 11.98 -26.92 -7.28
N ILE A 437 11.64 -25.74 -6.80
CA ILE A 437 11.59 -24.48 -7.58
C ILE A 437 12.71 -23.52 -7.16
#